data_8956cb2639a9928a5ad70b943fed5c49
#
_entry.id   8956cb2639a9928a5ad70b943fed5c49
#
_cell.length_a   1.000
_cell.length_b   1.000
_cell.length_c   1.000
_cell.angle_alpha   90.00
_cell.angle_beta   90.00
_cell.angle_gamma   90.00
#
_symmetry.space_group_name_H-M   'P 1'
#
loop_
_entity.id
_entity.type
_entity.pdbx_description
1 polymer ?
#
loop_
_entity_poly.entity_id
_entity_poly.type
_entity_poly.pdbx_seq_one_letter_code
_entity_poly.pdbx_strand_id
1 'polypeptide(L)'
;MDDQTKNLIQNHIDTNDVCLIMKGTPDQPQCGFSMTVSNILKMLEINFKGVNVLEDQSLRDGIKVFSDWPTIPQLYIKKEFIGLWHISLYVQDF
;
A
#
# COMPACT_ATOMS: atom_id res chain seq x y z
N MET A 1 -15.40 7.80 7.40
CA MET A 1 -13.98 7.93 7.82
C MET A 1 -13.81 9.27 8.51
N ASP A 2 -13.18 9.29 9.67
CA ASP A 2 -12.95 10.54 10.39
C ASP A 2 -11.74 11.30 9.80
N ASP A 3 -11.63 12.59 10.18
CA ASP A 3 -10.56 13.43 9.66
C ASP A 3 -9.19 12.98 10.13
N GLN A 4 -9.09 12.43 11.33
CA GLN A 4 -7.83 11.94 11.88
C GLN A 4 -7.29 10.78 11.03
N THR A 5 -8.15 9.82 10.68
CA THR A 5 -7.79 8.67 9.85
C THR A 5 -7.41 9.13 8.45
N LYS A 6 -8.19 10.05 7.87
CA LYS A 6 -7.91 10.61 6.55
C LYS A 6 -6.54 11.29 6.51
N ASN A 7 -6.25 12.09 7.53
CA ASN A 7 -4.98 12.82 7.62
C ASN A 7 -3.81 11.85 7.81
N LEU A 8 -3.99 10.77 8.57
CA LEU A 8 -2.96 9.75 8.75
C LEU A 8 -2.64 9.05 7.42
N ILE A 9 -3.65 8.64 6.68
CA ILE A 9 -3.49 8.01 5.37
C ILE A 9 -2.78 8.98 4.42
N GLN A 10 -3.25 10.20 4.34
CA GLN A 10 -2.66 11.21 3.46
C GLN A 10 -1.21 11.49 3.81
N ASN A 11 -0.88 11.53 5.11
CA ASN A 11 0.49 11.74 5.55
C ASN A 11 1.42 10.59 5.11
N HIS A 12 0.98 9.35 5.25
CA HIS A 12 1.78 8.20 4.80
C HIS A 12 2.08 8.29 3.30
N ILE A 13 1.10 8.68 2.51
CA ILE A 13 1.22 8.80 1.06
C ILE A 13 2.10 10.00 0.68
N ASP A 14 1.94 11.13 1.36
CA ASP A 14 2.65 12.36 1.04
C ASP A 14 4.14 12.33 1.43
N THR A 15 4.49 11.60 2.49
CA THR A 15 5.85 11.59 3.02
C THR A 15 6.71 10.46 2.48
N ASN A 16 6.16 9.60 1.65
CA ASN A 16 6.88 8.46 1.07
C ASN A 16 6.63 8.39 -0.43
N ASP A 17 7.69 8.35 -1.22
CA ASP A 17 7.56 8.22 -2.68
C ASP A 17 6.84 6.95 -3.09
N VAL A 18 7.10 5.86 -2.37
CA VAL A 18 6.43 4.57 -2.58
C VAL A 18 5.83 4.13 -1.26
N CYS A 19 4.52 3.98 -1.23
CA CYS A 19 3.77 3.60 -0.04
C CYS A 19 2.89 2.38 -0.36
N LEU A 20 3.11 1.30 0.36
CA LEU A 20 2.32 0.07 0.21
C LEU A 20 1.43 -0.10 1.44
N ILE A 21 0.13 0.04 1.23
CA ILE A 21 -0.88 -0.27 2.25
C ILE A 21 -1.13 -1.77 2.18
N MET A 22 -0.81 -2.49 3.25
CA MET A 22 -0.76 -3.94 3.20
C MET A 22 -1.31 -4.58 4.47
N LYS A 23 -1.54 -5.88 4.41
CA LYS A 23 -1.87 -6.71 5.58
C LYS A 23 -0.58 -7.35 6.07
N GLY A 24 -0.15 -6.98 7.28
CA GLY A 24 1.13 -7.37 7.84
C GLY A 24 2.22 -6.35 7.54
N THR A 25 3.46 -6.76 7.69
CA THR A 25 4.63 -5.93 7.43
C THR A 25 5.40 -6.47 6.22
N PRO A 26 6.31 -5.66 5.63
CA PRO A 26 7.14 -6.16 4.53
C PRO A 26 7.95 -7.41 4.88
N ASP A 27 8.34 -7.56 6.16
CA ASP A 27 9.09 -8.73 6.62
C ASP A 27 8.20 -9.90 6.98
N GLN A 28 6.95 -9.64 7.38
CA GLN A 28 5.96 -10.65 7.77
C GLN A 28 4.60 -10.34 7.16
N PRO A 29 4.44 -10.47 5.85
CA PRO A 29 3.14 -10.26 5.20
C PRO A 29 2.13 -11.31 5.68
N GLN A 30 0.88 -10.88 5.91
CA GLN A 30 -0.19 -11.73 6.43
C GLN A 30 -1.24 -12.07 5.37
N CYS A 31 -0.95 -11.78 4.10
CA CYS A 31 -1.85 -12.01 2.98
C CYS A 31 -1.00 -12.30 1.73
N GLY A 32 -1.43 -13.28 0.93
CA GLY A 32 -0.69 -13.68 -0.27
C GLY A 32 -0.47 -12.54 -1.25
N PHE A 33 -1.48 -11.69 -1.45
CA PHE A 33 -1.35 -10.53 -2.34
C PHE A 33 -0.39 -9.49 -1.77
N SER A 34 -0.45 -9.22 -0.47
CA SER A 34 0.49 -8.30 0.19
C SER A 34 1.92 -8.82 0.08
N MET A 35 2.11 -10.13 0.25
CA MET A 35 3.42 -10.77 0.11
C MET A 35 3.95 -10.62 -1.31
N THR A 36 3.11 -10.86 -2.31
CA THR A 36 3.50 -10.76 -3.72
C THR A 36 3.97 -9.35 -4.07
N VAL A 37 3.18 -8.33 -3.72
CA VAL A 37 3.54 -6.94 -4.03
C VAL A 37 4.80 -6.52 -3.29
N SER A 38 4.89 -6.84 -2.00
CA SER A 38 6.07 -6.55 -1.19
C SER A 38 7.33 -7.19 -1.78
N ASN A 39 7.24 -8.45 -2.18
CA ASN A 39 8.38 -9.16 -2.77
C ASN A 39 8.79 -8.57 -4.12
N ILE A 40 7.84 -8.15 -4.94
CA ILE A 40 8.12 -7.49 -6.22
C ILE A 40 8.92 -6.20 -5.98
N LEU A 41 8.48 -5.37 -5.04
CA LEU A 41 9.16 -4.12 -4.72
C LEU A 41 10.58 -4.38 -4.20
N LYS A 42 10.76 -5.42 -3.37
CA LYS A 42 12.08 -5.82 -2.88
C LYS A 42 12.98 -6.31 -4.01
N MET A 43 12.44 -7.11 -4.91
CA MET A 43 13.19 -7.61 -6.07
C MET A 43 13.68 -6.48 -6.96
N LEU A 44 12.87 -5.45 -7.14
CA LEU A 44 13.22 -4.28 -7.93
C LEU A 44 14.11 -3.30 -7.18
N GLU A 45 14.46 -3.61 -5.93
CA GLU A 45 15.29 -2.77 -5.06
C GLU A 45 14.68 -1.38 -4.85
N ILE A 46 13.34 -1.32 -4.81
CA ILE A 46 12.61 -0.09 -4.56
C ILE A 46 12.44 0.10 -3.06
N ASN A 47 12.87 1.23 -2.53
CA ASN A 47 12.60 1.61 -1.14
C ASN A 47 11.14 2.01 -1.02
N PHE A 48 10.43 1.41 -0.06
CA PHE A 48 9.03 1.71 0.14
C PHE A 48 8.66 1.68 1.62
N LYS A 49 7.60 2.40 1.96
CA LYS A 49 6.98 2.38 3.28
C LYS A 49 5.84 1.36 3.27
N GLY A 50 5.94 0.33 4.11
CA GLY A 50 4.84 -0.59 4.34
C GLY A 50 3.97 -0.07 5.48
N VAL A 51 2.67 0.04 5.23
CA VAL A 51 1.68 0.47 6.24
C VAL A 51 0.79 -0.73 6.55
N ASN A 52 0.89 -1.24 7.79
CA ASN A 52 0.16 -2.43 8.21
C ASN A 52 -1.24 -2.06 8.72
N VAL A 53 -2.27 -2.36 7.92
CA VAL A 53 -3.65 -2.06 8.30
C VAL A 53 -4.21 -3.00 9.37
N LEU A 54 -3.53 -4.10 9.66
CA LEU A 54 -3.99 -5.03 10.70
C LEU A 54 -3.79 -4.47 12.11
N GLU A 55 -2.95 -3.46 12.27
CA GLU A 55 -2.70 -2.80 13.55
C GLU A 55 -3.76 -1.77 13.92
N ASP A 56 -4.58 -1.35 12.96
CA ASP A 56 -5.55 -0.27 13.17
C ASP A 56 -6.77 -0.49 12.30
N GLN A 57 -7.89 -0.86 12.92
CA GLN A 57 -9.14 -1.14 12.21
C GLN A 57 -9.69 0.10 11.51
N SER A 58 -9.51 1.28 12.10
CA SER A 58 -9.93 2.54 11.47
C SER A 58 -9.16 2.78 10.18
N LEU A 59 -7.87 2.48 10.18
CA LEU A 59 -7.03 2.60 9.01
C LEU A 59 -7.45 1.61 7.92
N ARG A 60 -7.73 0.36 8.32
CA ARG A 60 -8.17 -0.69 7.39
C ARG A 60 -9.48 -0.31 6.69
N ASP A 61 -10.45 0.18 7.45
CA ASP A 61 -11.74 0.60 6.89
C ASP A 61 -11.60 1.90 6.12
N GLY A 62 -10.82 2.84 6.66
CA GLY A 62 -10.65 4.16 6.07
C GLY A 62 -9.97 4.15 4.72
N ILE A 63 -8.99 3.27 4.51
CA ILE A 63 -8.27 3.23 3.23
C ILE A 63 -9.19 2.85 2.06
N LYS A 64 -10.18 2.01 2.30
CA LYS A 64 -11.14 1.61 1.27
C LYS A 64 -12.03 2.79 0.85
N VAL A 65 -12.41 3.62 1.81
CA VAL A 65 -13.18 4.83 1.54
C VAL A 65 -12.30 5.88 0.87
N PHE A 66 -11.09 6.07 1.38
CA PHE A 66 -10.12 7.05 0.87
C PHE A 66 -9.81 6.82 -0.61
N SER A 67 -9.56 5.57 -1.00
CA SER A 67 -9.18 5.21 -2.36
C SER A 67 -10.37 4.89 -3.26
N ASP A 68 -11.57 4.74 -2.69
CA ASP A 68 -12.73 4.19 -3.38
C ASP A 68 -12.42 2.83 -4.03
N TRP A 69 -11.61 2.01 -3.33
CA TRP A 69 -11.18 0.70 -3.79
C TRP A 69 -11.34 -0.32 -2.67
N PRO A 70 -12.01 -1.47 -2.92
CA PRO A 70 -12.46 -2.34 -1.83
C PRO A 70 -11.41 -3.28 -1.27
N THR A 71 -10.27 -3.44 -1.91
CA THR A 71 -9.30 -4.47 -1.54
C THR A 71 -7.94 -3.90 -1.13
N ILE A 72 -7.24 -4.66 -0.30
CA ILE A 72 -5.87 -4.41 0.14
C ILE A 72 -5.06 -5.64 -0.32
N PRO A 73 -3.85 -5.46 -0.88
CA PRO A 73 -2.97 -4.29 -0.77
C PRO A 73 -3.29 -3.17 -1.78
N GLN A 74 -2.83 -1.96 -1.44
CA GLN A 74 -2.91 -0.79 -2.31
C GLN A 74 -1.54 -0.14 -2.39
N LEU A 75 -1.10 0.15 -3.60
CA LEU A 75 0.21 0.75 -3.84
C LEU A 75 0.04 2.19 -4.33
N TYR A 76 0.79 3.10 -3.71
CA TYR A 76 0.86 4.51 -4.10
C TYR A 76 2.30 4.83 -4.49
N ILE A 77 2.48 5.39 -5.67
CA ILE A 77 3.79 5.83 -6.16
C ILE A 77 3.68 7.32 -6.49
N LYS A 78 4.49 8.13 -5.80
CA LYS A 78 4.48 9.59 -5.94
C LYS A 78 3.06 10.14 -5.81
N LYS A 79 2.36 9.70 -4.77
CA LYS A 79 0.98 10.09 -4.42
C LYS A 79 -0.08 9.56 -5.35
N GLU A 80 0.27 8.79 -6.37
CA GLU A 80 -0.68 8.22 -7.33
C GLU A 80 -1.04 6.80 -6.94
N PHE A 81 -2.34 6.49 -6.92
CA PHE A 81 -2.83 5.14 -6.68
C PHE A 81 -2.52 4.25 -7.89
N ILE A 82 -1.81 3.16 -7.63
CA ILE A 82 -1.43 2.19 -8.67
C ILE A 82 -2.19 0.88 -8.39
N GLY A 83 -3.07 0.47 -9.31
CA GLY A 83 -3.78 -0.79 -9.18
C GLY A 83 -2.84 -1.99 -9.35
N LEU A 84 -3.25 -3.16 -8.82
CA LEU A 84 -2.41 -4.35 -8.86
C LEU A 84 -1.98 -4.75 -10.27
N TRP A 85 -2.88 -4.61 -11.25
CA TRP A 85 -2.56 -4.96 -12.63
C TRP A 85 -1.54 -4.00 -13.26
N HIS A 86 -1.40 -2.76 -12.74
CA HIS A 86 -0.38 -1.83 -13.18
C HIS A 86 1.02 -2.27 -12.74
N ILE A 87 1.13 -3.02 -11.66
CA ILE A 87 2.41 -3.51 -11.16
C ILE A 87 3.06 -4.43 -12.19
N SER A 88 2.27 -5.20 -12.93
CA SER A 88 2.80 -6.09 -13.95
C SER A 88 3.50 -5.32 -15.08
N LEU A 89 3.09 -4.08 -15.34
CA LEU A 89 3.75 -3.23 -16.34
C LEU A 89 5.15 -2.82 -15.88
N TYR A 90 5.33 -2.53 -14.59
CA TYR A 90 6.65 -2.21 -14.04
C TYR A 90 7.58 -3.43 -14.07
N VAL A 91 7.03 -4.62 -13.83
CA VAL A 91 7.81 -5.87 -13.87
C VAL A 91 8.24 -6.20 -15.28
N GLN A 92 7.41 -5.93 -16.30
CA GLN A 92 7.73 -6.22 -17.69
C GLN A 92 8.89 -5.39 -18.23
N ASP A 93 9.09 -4.20 -17.71
CA ASP A 93 10.21 -3.34 -18.09
C ASP A 93 11.53 -3.80 -17.47
N PHE A 94 11.45 -4.81 -16.62
CA PHE A 94 12.60 -5.36 -15.93
C PHE A 94 13.17 -6.58 -16.67
#